data_adeef3666d66ba452ad7438f9dd142af
#
_entry.id   adeef3666d66ba452ad7438f9dd142af
#
_cell.length_a   1.000
_cell.length_b   1.000
_cell.length_c   1.000
_cell.angle_alpha   90.00
_cell.angle_beta   90.00
_cell.angle_gamma   90.00
#
_symmetry.space_group_name_H-M   'P 1'
#
loop_
_entity.id
_entity.type
_entity.pdbx_description
1 polymer ?
#
loop_
_entity_poly.entity_id
_entity_poly.type
_entity_poly.pdbx_seq_one_letter_code
_entity_poly.pdbx_strand_id
1 'polypeptide(L)'
;MGRKTTASEHTSWASLTLLLTALLSCTVAYIFASLVLRPKNWSSISEHWSKATIGDDPNGSLEGERGECCRGIQNLELWGTAVKWGSEFKLNSSQECCEACKAMCSSVDGLCLCDTWVFCGNREACGPRYGECWLKKQKDTLAPERQASGENVIWTSGLIFGKGEGVIGLETQYGTLHIKLLPDCSPCSVAYILELLALRHCVGCHFYRAEGRGQLWDSVGNHIDDASFGPPFALIQGTLGAQGSGFEEIPTEFCPTIRRGSVGWVGSGPEFFISLANHHEWRKAYTVFGSVFPEDMDIAENISRLPTKSDVWGNINVAVLETPVRLRIQKSNLKVNEEAV
;
A
#
# COMPACT_ATOMS: atom_id res chain seq x y z
N MET A 1 -67.98 52.41 27.61
CA MET A 1 -66.79 52.35 28.46
C MET A 1 -66.13 50.98 28.23
N GLY A 2 -65.17 50.90 27.37
CA GLY A 2 -64.46 49.64 27.01
C GLY A 2 -63.03 49.66 27.54
N ARG A 3 -62.70 48.67 28.33
CA ARG A 3 -61.40 48.50 28.96
C ARG A 3 -60.51 47.67 27.97
N LYS A 4 -59.49 48.29 27.35
CA LYS A 4 -58.48 47.60 26.60
C LYS A 4 -57.49 46.86 27.51
N THR A 5 -57.40 45.58 27.43
CA THR A 5 -56.42 44.75 28.10
C THR A 5 -55.12 44.76 27.32
N THR A 6 -54.06 45.23 27.94
CA THR A 6 -52.66 45.12 27.48
C THR A 6 -52.10 43.73 27.89
N ALA A 7 -52.05 42.79 26.98
CA ALA A 7 -51.36 41.49 27.16
C ALA A 7 -50.79 41.01 25.86
N SER A 8 -49.60 41.49 25.47
CA SER A 8 -48.89 40.92 24.27
C SER A 8 -47.41 41.23 24.21
N GLU A 9 -46.72 41.75 25.21
CA GLU A 9 -45.26 42.01 25.05
C GLU A 9 -44.32 41.01 25.80
N HIS A 10 -44.84 40.29 26.81
CA HIS A 10 -44.01 39.37 27.59
C HIS A 10 -43.73 38.03 26.92
N THR A 11 -44.52 37.60 25.95
CA THR A 11 -44.31 36.32 25.23
C THR A 11 -43.23 36.42 24.14
N SER A 12 -42.96 37.59 23.60
CA SER A 12 -41.98 37.81 22.55
C SER A 12 -40.52 37.68 23.06
N TRP A 13 -40.25 38.20 24.26
CA TRP A 13 -38.91 38.15 24.84
C TRP A 13 -38.51 36.75 25.30
N ALA A 14 -39.41 35.96 25.85
CA ALA A 14 -39.14 34.58 26.24
C ALA A 14 -38.87 33.67 25.03
N SER A 15 -39.58 33.90 23.92
CA SER A 15 -39.33 33.16 22.67
C SER A 15 -37.98 33.54 22.04
N LEU A 16 -37.58 34.81 22.10
CA LEU A 16 -36.31 35.30 21.57
C LEU A 16 -35.13 34.76 22.39
N THR A 17 -35.24 34.70 23.72
CA THR A 17 -34.19 34.12 24.58
C THR A 17 -34.05 32.61 24.37
N LEU A 18 -35.14 31.88 24.18
CA LEU A 18 -35.09 30.44 23.85
C LEU A 18 -34.43 30.18 22.49
N LEU A 19 -34.71 30.99 21.48
CA LEU A 19 -34.07 30.88 20.18
C LEU A 19 -32.56 31.17 20.25
N LEU A 20 -32.17 32.21 21.01
CA LEU A 20 -30.75 32.55 21.17
C LEU A 20 -29.98 31.47 21.94
N THR A 21 -30.57 30.88 22.99
CA THR A 21 -29.93 29.78 23.74
C THR A 21 -29.85 28.52 22.91
N ALA A 22 -30.83 28.19 22.07
CA ALA A 22 -30.81 27.07 21.17
C ALA A 22 -29.72 27.24 20.09
N LEU A 23 -29.60 28.43 19.50
CA LEU A 23 -28.52 28.73 18.53
C LEU A 23 -27.14 28.65 19.18
N LEU A 24 -26.99 29.17 20.40
CA LEU A 24 -25.70 29.09 21.12
C LEU A 24 -25.33 27.65 21.46
N SER A 25 -26.28 26.82 21.87
CA SER A 25 -26.02 25.39 22.13
C SER A 25 -25.67 24.62 20.86
N CYS A 26 -26.32 24.89 19.72
CA CYS A 26 -26.00 24.30 18.43
C CYS A 26 -24.61 24.71 17.94
N THR A 27 -24.22 25.97 18.10
CA THR A 27 -22.86 26.42 17.70
C THR A 27 -21.78 25.80 18.58
N VAL A 28 -22.01 25.70 19.91
CA VAL A 28 -21.06 25.03 20.83
C VAL A 28 -20.94 23.52 20.48
N ALA A 29 -22.08 22.86 20.26
CA ALA A 29 -22.09 21.45 19.84
C ALA A 29 -21.38 21.25 18.48
N TYR A 30 -21.59 22.14 17.53
CA TYR A 30 -20.90 22.10 16.23
C TYR A 30 -19.39 22.32 16.37
N ILE A 31 -18.95 23.29 17.18
CA ILE A 31 -17.54 23.54 17.45
C ILE A 31 -16.92 22.33 18.16
N PHE A 32 -17.60 21.76 19.14
CA PHE A 32 -17.13 20.57 19.86
C PHE A 32 -17.05 19.36 18.94
N ALA A 33 -18.06 19.11 18.13
CA ALA A 33 -18.04 18.05 17.12
C ALA A 33 -16.92 18.25 16.08
N SER A 34 -16.71 19.49 15.62
CA SER A 34 -15.64 19.80 14.67
C SER A 34 -14.24 19.73 15.28
N LEU A 35 -14.08 19.90 16.59
CA LEU A 35 -12.80 19.71 17.30
C LEU A 35 -12.52 18.24 17.62
N VAL A 36 -13.56 17.45 17.95
CA VAL A 36 -13.44 16.03 18.31
C VAL A 36 -13.43 15.14 17.08
N LEU A 37 -14.18 15.50 16.03
CA LEU A 37 -14.28 14.74 14.77
C LEU A 37 -13.31 15.24 13.68
N ARG A 38 -12.45 16.22 14.00
CA ARG A 38 -11.34 16.50 13.08
C ARG A 38 -10.48 15.25 12.97
N PRO A 39 -10.34 14.64 11.78
CA PRO A 39 -9.37 13.60 11.60
C PRO A 39 -8.00 14.19 11.97
N LYS A 40 -7.41 13.68 13.05
CA LYS A 40 -6.01 13.93 13.38
C LYS A 40 -5.22 13.31 12.26
N ASN A 41 -4.75 14.05 11.30
CA ASN A 41 -3.71 13.69 10.34
C ASN A 41 -3.93 14.28 8.94
N TRP A 42 -4.01 15.62 8.86
CA TRP A 42 -3.65 16.23 7.58
C TRP A 42 -2.45 17.17 7.72
N SER A 43 -2.10 17.58 8.95
CA SER A 43 -1.00 18.53 9.19
C SER A 43 0.37 17.90 9.38
N SER A 44 0.49 16.58 9.53
CA SER A 44 1.79 15.92 9.73
C SER A 44 2.54 15.58 8.44
N ILE A 45 1.88 15.67 7.27
CA ILE A 45 2.54 15.38 5.98
C ILE A 45 3.48 16.52 5.56
N SER A 46 3.15 17.78 5.91
CA SER A 46 3.99 18.92 5.52
C SER A 46 5.24 19.14 6.41
N GLU A 47 5.24 18.65 7.65
CA GLU A 47 6.39 18.79 8.54
C GLU A 47 7.46 17.71 8.36
N HIS A 48 7.11 16.56 7.80
CA HIS A 48 8.09 15.49 7.53
C HIS A 48 9.01 15.78 6.34
N TRP A 49 8.60 16.67 5.43
CA TRP A 49 9.40 17.08 4.27
C TRP A 49 10.54 18.05 4.63
N SER A 50 10.47 18.72 5.80
CA SER A 50 11.43 19.74 6.20
C SER A 50 12.55 19.26 7.12
N LYS A 51 12.54 17.99 7.58
CA LYS A 51 13.51 17.46 8.55
C LYS A 51 14.30 16.23 8.11
N ALA A 52 14.33 15.90 6.81
CA ALA A 52 15.28 14.91 6.32
C ALA A 52 16.67 15.56 6.21
N THR A 53 17.40 15.61 7.31
CA THR A 53 18.81 15.98 7.33
C THR A 53 19.62 14.94 6.58
N ILE A 54 20.30 15.41 5.55
CA ILE A 54 21.25 14.71 4.70
C ILE A 54 22.40 14.19 5.58
N GLY A 55 22.52 12.89 5.70
CA GLY A 55 23.75 12.21 6.10
C GLY A 55 24.42 11.72 4.82
N ASP A 56 25.44 12.45 4.40
CA ASP A 56 26.26 12.08 3.24
C ASP A 56 27.07 10.82 3.53
N ASP A 57 26.80 9.76 2.77
CA ASP A 57 27.72 8.66 2.57
C ASP A 57 28.02 8.57 1.05
N PRO A 58 29.21 9.05 0.62
CA PRO A 58 29.50 9.28 -0.80
C PRO A 58 29.96 8.03 -1.57
N ASN A 59 29.81 6.79 -1.04
CA ASN A 59 30.38 5.61 -1.67
C ASN A 59 29.47 4.38 -1.70
N GLY A 60 28.18 4.55 -1.95
CA GLY A 60 27.24 3.48 -2.21
C GLY A 60 27.23 3.10 -3.68
N SER A 61 27.96 2.06 -4.05
CA SER A 61 27.94 1.47 -5.40
C SER A 61 26.54 1.03 -5.83
N LEU A 62 26.15 1.43 -7.04
CA LEU A 62 24.84 1.20 -7.69
C LEU A 62 24.48 -0.27 -7.96
N GLU A 63 25.30 -1.24 -7.59
CA GLU A 63 25.11 -2.68 -7.88
C GLU A 63 24.41 -3.47 -6.77
N GLY A 64 24.10 -2.89 -5.59
CA GLY A 64 23.47 -3.56 -4.47
C GLY A 64 21.93 -3.52 -4.41
N GLU A 65 21.23 -2.95 -5.38
CA GLU A 65 19.78 -2.61 -5.25
C GLU A 65 18.78 -3.68 -5.73
N ARG A 66 19.19 -4.81 -6.22
CA ARG A 66 18.33 -6.02 -6.24
C ARG A 66 18.44 -6.80 -4.94
N GLY A 67 18.71 -6.05 -3.85
CA GLY A 67 18.95 -6.59 -2.53
C GLY A 67 17.68 -7.25 -2.05
N GLU A 68 17.76 -8.41 -1.81
CA GLU A 68 17.69 -9.20 -0.59
C GLU A 68 16.66 -8.71 0.43
N CYS A 69 15.44 -8.36 -0.04
CA CYS A 69 14.32 -8.32 0.86
C CYS A 69 14.04 -9.77 1.31
N CYS A 70 14.02 -9.99 2.60
CA CYS A 70 13.63 -11.24 3.22
C CYS A 70 12.90 -10.94 4.51
N ARG A 71 11.63 -10.57 4.38
CA ARG A 71 10.77 -10.19 5.50
C ARG A 71 9.62 -11.16 5.67
N GLY A 72 9.15 -11.29 6.89
CA GLY A 72 7.97 -12.05 7.24
C GLY A 72 7.10 -11.32 8.24
N ILE A 73 5.91 -11.83 8.45
CA ILE A 73 4.94 -11.34 9.43
C ILE A 73 5.16 -12.11 10.72
N GLN A 74 5.40 -11.39 11.80
CA GLN A 74 5.50 -11.97 13.14
C GLN A 74 4.12 -12.42 13.63
N ASN A 75 4.11 -13.38 14.54
CA ASN A 75 2.89 -13.92 15.14
C ASN A 75 1.92 -14.50 14.10
N LEU A 76 2.47 -15.07 13.02
CA LEU A 76 1.76 -15.73 11.95
C LEU A 76 2.37 -17.10 11.69
N GLU A 77 1.54 -18.14 11.63
CA GLU A 77 1.89 -19.46 11.14
C GLU A 77 1.16 -19.77 9.86
N LEU A 78 1.90 -19.86 8.75
CA LEU A 78 1.37 -20.32 7.46
C LEU A 78 1.47 -21.84 7.37
N TRP A 79 0.40 -22.45 6.87
CA TRP A 79 0.37 -23.88 6.56
C TRP A 79 0.96 -24.10 5.16
N GLY A 80 1.10 -25.35 4.77
CA GLY A 80 1.55 -25.76 3.44
C GLY A 80 2.24 -27.12 3.49
N THR A 81 2.43 -27.74 2.33
CA THR A 81 3.14 -29.02 2.22
C THR A 81 4.61 -28.80 2.54
N ALA A 82 5.14 -29.55 3.50
CA ALA A 82 6.54 -29.45 3.89
C ALA A 82 7.47 -29.90 2.76
N VAL A 83 8.35 -29.02 2.33
CA VAL A 83 9.47 -29.28 1.41
C VAL A 83 10.73 -29.63 2.23
N LYS A 84 10.90 -28.95 3.37
CA LYS A 84 11.95 -29.25 4.34
C LYS A 84 11.42 -29.12 5.77
N TRP A 85 11.68 -30.13 6.57
CA TRP A 85 11.19 -30.20 7.95
C TRP A 85 12.03 -29.35 8.90
N GLY A 86 11.39 -28.42 9.61
CA GLY A 86 12.07 -27.50 10.52
C GLY A 86 12.70 -28.17 11.74
N SER A 87 12.15 -29.31 12.20
CA SER A 87 12.75 -30.09 13.26
C SER A 87 14.16 -30.56 12.97
N GLU A 88 14.50 -30.76 11.69
CA GLU A 88 15.80 -31.21 11.21
C GLU A 88 16.61 -30.07 10.55
N PHE A 89 16.00 -28.90 10.39
CA PHE A 89 16.58 -27.76 9.73
C PHE A 89 16.47 -26.50 10.58
N LYS A 90 17.54 -26.21 11.32
CA LYS A 90 17.63 -25.06 12.21
C LYS A 90 18.58 -24.01 11.67
N LEU A 91 18.14 -22.75 11.69
CA LEU A 91 18.86 -21.58 11.25
C LEU A 91 18.89 -20.52 12.36
N ASN A 92 19.74 -19.49 12.19
CA ASN A 92 19.95 -18.49 13.23
C ASN A 92 18.98 -17.32 13.13
N SER A 93 18.39 -17.07 11.95
CA SER A 93 17.51 -15.94 11.72
C SER A 93 16.38 -16.25 10.72
N SER A 94 15.31 -15.44 10.78
CA SER A 94 14.23 -15.48 9.80
C SER A 94 14.71 -15.10 8.39
N GLN A 95 15.72 -14.25 8.31
CA GLN A 95 16.34 -13.89 7.03
C GLN A 95 17.01 -15.11 6.38
N GLU A 96 17.83 -15.86 7.10
CA GLU A 96 18.43 -17.10 6.60
C GLU A 96 17.38 -18.13 6.16
N CYS A 97 16.26 -18.22 6.90
CA CYS A 97 15.15 -19.11 6.55
C CYS A 97 14.47 -18.69 5.24
N CYS A 98 14.24 -17.40 5.06
CA CYS A 98 13.73 -16.83 3.83
C CYS A 98 14.69 -17.06 2.64
N GLU A 99 15.98 -16.77 2.82
CA GLU A 99 17.01 -16.97 1.79
C GLU A 99 17.10 -18.43 1.36
N ALA A 100 17.00 -19.36 2.33
CA ALA A 100 16.97 -20.78 2.03
C ALA A 100 15.75 -21.19 1.18
N CYS A 101 14.58 -20.55 1.40
CA CYS A 101 13.40 -20.75 0.55
C CYS A 101 13.61 -20.15 -0.84
N LYS A 102 14.14 -18.92 -0.93
CA LYS A 102 14.50 -18.27 -2.22
C LYS A 102 15.47 -19.09 -3.04
N ALA A 103 16.46 -19.70 -2.41
CA ALA A 103 17.43 -20.55 -3.07
C ALA A 103 16.82 -21.80 -3.74
N MET A 104 15.58 -22.15 -3.39
CA MET A 104 14.82 -23.22 -4.04
C MET A 104 14.02 -22.76 -5.27
N CYS A 105 14.12 -21.51 -5.68
CA CYS A 105 13.54 -21.01 -6.92
C CYS A 105 14.52 -21.21 -8.09
N SER A 106 14.07 -21.88 -9.15
CA SER A 106 14.87 -22.05 -10.37
C SER A 106 15.09 -20.71 -11.06
N SER A 107 16.32 -20.41 -11.41
CA SER A 107 16.66 -19.22 -12.19
C SER A 107 16.23 -19.33 -13.66
N VAL A 108 16.08 -20.54 -14.19
CA VAL A 108 15.76 -20.82 -15.60
C VAL A 108 14.26 -20.82 -15.81
N ASP A 109 13.52 -21.65 -15.04
CA ASP A 109 12.08 -21.85 -15.25
C ASP A 109 11.25 -20.92 -14.37
N GLY A 110 11.89 -20.23 -13.41
CA GLY A 110 11.24 -19.34 -12.46
C GLY A 110 10.29 -20.04 -11.47
N LEU A 111 10.27 -21.37 -11.47
CA LEU A 111 9.47 -22.17 -10.54
C LEU A 111 10.15 -22.24 -9.17
N CYS A 112 9.39 -22.02 -8.13
CA CYS A 112 9.85 -22.16 -6.75
C CYS A 112 9.34 -23.48 -6.14
N LEU A 113 10.25 -24.32 -5.70
CA LEU A 113 9.88 -25.52 -4.91
C LEU A 113 9.39 -25.10 -3.51
N CYS A 114 9.95 -24.03 -2.96
CA CYS A 114 9.52 -23.39 -1.73
C CYS A 114 8.92 -22.02 -2.06
N ASP A 115 7.72 -21.74 -1.56
CA ASP A 115 7.07 -20.43 -1.66
C ASP A 115 6.62 -19.87 -0.31
N THR A 116 6.83 -20.65 0.76
CA THR A 116 6.46 -20.28 2.12
C THR A 116 7.52 -20.76 3.09
N TRP A 117 7.91 -19.88 3.99
CA TRP A 117 8.82 -20.22 5.08
C TRP A 117 8.20 -19.84 6.43
N VAL A 118 8.51 -20.63 7.45
CA VAL A 118 8.02 -20.46 8.83
C VAL A 118 9.17 -20.66 9.79
N PHE A 119 9.48 -19.67 10.61
CA PHE A 119 10.65 -19.62 11.47
C PHE A 119 10.29 -19.37 12.94
N CYS A 120 10.93 -20.07 13.87
CA CYS A 120 10.79 -19.86 15.31
C CYS A 120 12.00 -19.12 15.87
N GLY A 121 11.89 -17.79 15.99
CA GLY A 121 13.01 -16.91 16.31
C GLY A 121 13.10 -16.41 17.75
N ASN A 122 12.04 -16.50 18.54
CA ASN A 122 12.07 -16.10 19.94
C ASN A 122 12.49 -17.27 20.83
N ARG A 123 13.68 -17.19 21.43
CA ARG A 123 14.28 -18.28 22.21
C ARG A 123 13.41 -18.72 23.40
N GLU A 124 12.78 -17.79 24.09
CA GLU A 124 11.95 -18.07 25.25
C GLU A 124 10.63 -18.73 24.88
N ALA A 125 9.93 -18.15 23.89
CA ALA A 125 8.65 -18.65 23.40
C ALA A 125 8.78 -19.98 22.65
N CYS A 126 9.83 -20.15 21.85
CA CYS A 126 10.05 -21.35 21.04
C CYS A 126 10.59 -22.54 21.86
N GLY A 127 11.35 -22.30 22.96
CA GLY A 127 11.97 -23.35 23.71
C GLY A 127 12.81 -24.30 22.83
N PRO A 128 12.52 -25.62 22.82
CA PRO A 128 13.26 -26.58 22.01
C PRO A 128 13.12 -26.40 20.48
N ARG A 129 12.11 -25.69 20.06
CA ARG A 129 11.85 -25.36 18.63
C ARG A 129 12.63 -24.14 18.14
N TYR A 130 13.40 -23.49 19.02
CA TYR A 130 14.20 -22.33 18.64
C TYR A 130 15.10 -22.64 17.43
N GLY A 131 15.06 -21.77 16.43
CA GLY A 131 15.80 -21.90 15.18
C GLY A 131 15.12 -22.78 14.13
N GLU A 132 14.02 -23.49 14.43
CA GLU A 132 13.32 -24.28 13.40
C GLU A 132 12.91 -23.42 12.23
N CYS A 133 13.32 -23.83 11.03
CA CYS A 133 12.96 -23.24 9.75
C CYS A 133 12.24 -24.26 8.88
N TRP A 134 10.95 -24.09 8.75
CA TRP A 134 10.09 -24.93 7.91
C TRP A 134 9.98 -24.31 6.52
N LEU A 135 10.39 -25.03 5.49
CA LEU A 135 10.21 -24.64 4.11
C LEU A 135 9.02 -25.42 3.55
N LYS A 136 8.06 -24.68 2.98
CA LYS A 136 6.77 -25.22 2.58
C LYS A 136 6.38 -24.77 1.18
N LYS A 137 5.43 -25.48 0.57
CA LYS A 137 4.77 -25.15 -0.69
C LYS A 137 3.28 -24.93 -0.46
N GLN A 138 2.77 -23.78 -0.91
CA GLN A 138 1.34 -23.47 -0.93
C GLN A 138 0.65 -24.16 -2.09
N LYS A 139 -0.61 -24.44 -1.91
CA LYS A 139 -1.50 -24.91 -2.98
C LYS A 139 -1.89 -23.77 -3.93
N ASP A 140 -2.08 -22.58 -3.37
CA ASP A 140 -2.37 -21.35 -4.09
C ASP A 140 -1.65 -20.18 -3.38
N THR A 141 -0.66 -19.60 -4.02
CA THR A 141 0.15 -18.50 -3.46
C THR A 141 -0.67 -17.21 -3.26
N LEU A 142 -1.74 -17.02 -4.03
CA LEU A 142 -2.67 -15.89 -3.87
C LEU A 142 -3.78 -16.15 -2.83
N ALA A 143 -3.84 -17.34 -2.25
CA ALA A 143 -4.72 -17.69 -1.14
C ALA A 143 -3.97 -18.61 -0.15
N PRO A 144 -2.92 -18.10 0.52
CA PRO A 144 -2.08 -18.89 1.42
C PRO A 144 -2.90 -19.40 2.60
N GLU A 145 -2.72 -20.67 2.91
CA GLU A 145 -3.38 -21.30 4.05
C GLU A 145 -2.74 -20.80 5.36
N ARG A 146 -3.57 -20.22 6.25
CA ARG A 146 -3.15 -19.80 7.60
C ARG A 146 -3.48 -20.89 8.61
N GLN A 147 -2.50 -21.32 9.41
CA GLN A 147 -2.70 -22.24 10.53
C GLN A 147 -3.14 -21.49 11.78
N ALA A 148 -2.43 -20.41 12.13
CA ALA A 148 -2.69 -19.60 13.29
C ALA A 148 -2.16 -18.18 13.11
N SER A 149 -2.77 -17.21 13.81
CA SER A 149 -2.30 -15.83 13.88
C SER A 149 -2.66 -15.20 15.23
N GLY A 150 -1.92 -14.17 15.64
CA GLY A 150 -2.15 -13.40 16.87
C GLY A 150 -1.03 -13.58 17.88
N GLU A 151 -1.05 -12.79 18.94
CA GLU A 151 0.04 -12.59 19.91
C GLU A 151 0.60 -13.88 20.54
N ASN A 152 -0.22 -14.93 20.65
CA ASN A 152 0.19 -16.22 21.18
C ASN A 152 0.92 -17.13 20.17
N VAL A 153 0.99 -16.72 18.88
CA VAL A 153 1.67 -17.49 17.85
C VAL A 153 3.15 -17.16 17.87
N ILE A 154 3.97 -18.18 18.07
CA ILE A 154 5.44 -18.05 18.26
C ILE A 154 6.21 -17.96 16.92
N TRP A 155 5.53 -18.10 15.81
CA TRP A 155 6.12 -18.20 14.48
C TRP A 155 6.17 -16.86 13.75
N THR A 156 7.20 -16.73 12.93
CA THR A 156 7.29 -15.70 11.89
C THR A 156 7.18 -16.41 10.55
N SER A 157 6.29 -15.96 9.68
CA SER A 157 6.08 -16.57 8.36
C SER A 157 6.20 -15.55 7.24
N GLY A 158 6.69 -15.99 6.09
CA GLY A 158 6.73 -15.19 4.87
C GLY A 158 6.45 -16.01 3.62
N LEU A 159 6.13 -15.28 2.55
CA LEU A 159 5.87 -15.81 1.23
C LEU A 159 6.98 -15.42 0.26
N ILE A 160 7.20 -16.27 -0.74
CA ILE A 160 8.08 -16.03 -1.88
C ILE A 160 7.26 -16.30 -3.14
N PHE A 161 7.28 -15.38 -4.09
CA PHE A 161 6.60 -15.59 -5.36
C PHE A 161 7.60 -15.76 -6.51
N GLY A 162 7.59 -16.93 -7.11
CA GLY A 162 8.36 -17.24 -8.30
C GLY A 162 7.94 -16.41 -9.52
N LYS A 163 8.65 -16.56 -10.62
CA LYS A 163 8.29 -15.94 -11.90
C LYS A 163 6.89 -16.43 -12.33
N GLY A 164 5.99 -15.49 -12.62
CA GLY A 164 4.60 -15.83 -12.99
C GLY A 164 3.65 -16.13 -11.81
N GLU A 165 4.16 -16.30 -10.59
CA GLU A 165 3.34 -16.41 -9.37
C GLU A 165 3.07 -15.02 -8.76
N GLY A 166 2.02 -14.91 -7.93
CA GLY A 166 1.75 -13.67 -7.18
C GLY A 166 1.37 -12.48 -8.07
N VAL A 167 0.68 -12.73 -9.18
CA VAL A 167 0.22 -11.69 -10.10
C VAL A 167 -1.26 -11.45 -9.90
N ILE A 168 -1.62 -10.19 -9.68
CA ILE A 168 -3.01 -9.73 -9.60
C ILE A 168 -3.31 -8.79 -10.77
N GLY A 169 -4.60 -8.66 -11.14
CA GLY A 169 -5.08 -7.68 -12.11
C GLY A 169 -5.84 -6.56 -11.41
N LEU A 170 -5.51 -5.31 -11.73
CA LEU A 170 -6.36 -4.16 -11.49
C LEU A 170 -7.10 -3.85 -12.79
N GLU A 171 -8.34 -4.32 -12.87
CA GLU A 171 -9.21 -4.12 -14.03
C GLU A 171 -9.77 -2.69 -14.02
N THR A 172 -9.67 -2.01 -15.14
CA THR A 172 -10.25 -0.69 -15.41
C THR A 172 -11.00 -0.72 -16.72
N GLN A 173 -11.75 0.33 -17.02
CA GLN A 173 -12.37 0.49 -18.36
C GLN A 173 -11.35 0.71 -19.50
N TYR A 174 -10.08 0.97 -19.17
CA TYR A 174 -8.99 1.20 -20.13
C TYR A 174 -8.10 -0.04 -20.34
N GLY A 175 -8.37 -1.12 -19.61
CA GLY A 175 -7.61 -2.37 -19.62
C GLY A 175 -7.26 -2.84 -18.21
N THR A 176 -6.55 -3.95 -18.14
CA THR A 176 -6.11 -4.57 -16.89
C THR A 176 -4.64 -4.32 -16.67
N LEU A 177 -4.29 -3.72 -15.54
CA LEU A 177 -2.91 -3.56 -15.07
C LEU A 177 -2.53 -4.80 -14.29
N HIS A 178 -1.62 -5.61 -14.81
CA HIS A 178 -1.09 -6.77 -14.09
C HIS A 178 0.04 -6.34 -13.17
N ILE A 179 -0.08 -6.70 -11.90
CA ILE A 179 0.87 -6.32 -10.86
C ILE A 179 1.48 -7.58 -10.27
N LYS A 180 2.80 -7.70 -10.36
CA LYS A 180 3.59 -8.67 -9.61
C LYS A 180 3.73 -8.17 -8.18
N LEU A 181 3.25 -8.93 -7.21
CA LEU A 181 3.38 -8.62 -5.77
C LEU A 181 4.78 -9.00 -5.25
N LEU A 182 5.23 -8.29 -4.22
CA LEU A 182 6.56 -8.40 -3.59
C LEU A 182 6.44 -8.80 -2.10
N PRO A 183 6.01 -10.04 -1.79
CA PRO A 183 5.72 -10.45 -0.41
C PRO A 183 6.96 -10.53 0.49
N ASP A 184 8.12 -10.74 -0.09
CA ASP A 184 9.40 -10.79 0.61
C ASP A 184 9.94 -9.40 0.99
N CYS A 185 9.46 -8.36 0.32
CA CYS A 185 9.78 -6.96 0.64
C CYS A 185 8.73 -6.31 1.53
N SER A 186 7.46 -6.54 1.26
CA SER A 186 6.31 -5.90 1.93
C SER A 186 5.23 -6.91 2.29
N PRO A 187 5.52 -7.81 3.24
CA PRO A 187 4.62 -8.91 3.57
C PRO A 187 3.27 -8.45 4.14
N CYS A 188 3.22 -7.41 4.98
CA CYS A 188 1.97 -6.89 5.53
C CYS A 188 1.12 -6.24 4.43
N SER A 189 1.75 -5.47 3.55
CA SER A 189 1.09 -4.86 2.39
C SER A 189 0.49 -5.92 1.46
N VAL A 190 1.27 -6.95 1.14
CA VAL A 190 0.80 -8.06 0.30
C VAL A 190 -0.31 -8.84 0.99
N ALA A 191 -0.22 -9.08 2.30
CA ALA A 191 -1.30 -9.74 3.06
C ALA A 191 -2.63 -8.98 2.93
N TYR A 192 -2.61 -7.64 3.04
CA TYR A 192 -3.79 -6.81 2.82
C TYR A 192 -4.36 -6.95 1.40
N ILE A 193 -3.50 -6.92 0.37
CA ILE A 193 -3.93 -7.12 -1.02
C ILE A 193 -4.57 -8.51 -1.22
N LEU A 194 -4.01 -9.55 -0.62
CA LEU A 194 -4.56 -10.91 -0.69
C LEU A 194 -5.93 -11.02 0.03
N GLU A 195 -6.13 -10.27 1.11
CA GLU A 195 -7.44 -10.17 1.78
C GLU A 195 -8.48 -9.48 0.89
N LEU A 196 -8.14 -8.35 0.27
CA LEU A 196 -9.01 -7.70 -0.72
C LEU A 196 -9.38 -8.64 -1.88
N LEU A 197 -8.40 -9.41 -2.36
CA LEU A 197 -8.61 -10.39 -3.42
C LEU A 197 -9.57 -11.51 -2.98
N ALA A 198 -9.48 -11.98 -1.74
CA ALA A 198 -10.38 -12.99 -1.16
C ALA A 198 -11.81 -12.49 -1.03
N LEU A 199 -12.01 -11.20 -0.73
CA LEU A 199 -13.32 -10.55 -0.66
C LEU A 199 -13.99 -10.40 -2.04
N ARG A 200 -13.26 -10.60 -3.13
CA ARG A 200 -13.70 -10.54 -4.54
C ARG A 200 -14.34 -9.22 -4.95
N HIS A 201 -14.20 -8.17 -4.18
CA HIS A 201 -14.71 -6.86 -4.53
C HIS A 201 -13.90 -5.77 -3.82
N CYS A 202 -13.74 -4.66 -4.52
CA CYS A 202 -13.15 -3.45 -3.99
C CYS A 202 -14.13 -2.31 -4.30
N VAL A 203 -15.31 -2.35 -3.65
CA VAL A 203 -16.31 -1.28 -3.82
C VAL A 203 -15.74 0.01 -3.28
N GLY A 204 -15.68 1.03 -4.12
CA GLY A 204 -15.07 2.33 -3.79
C GLY A 204 -13.64 2.50 -4.26
N CYS A 205 -12.97 1.43 -4.69
CA CYS A 205 -11.62 1.53 -5.23
C CYS A 205 -11.61 2.26 -6.58
N HIS A 206 -10.73 3.24 -6.73
CA HIS A 206 -10.64 4.03 -7.94
C HIS A 206 -9.32 4.82 -8.02
N PHE A 207 -8.89 5.19 -9.23
CA PHE A 207 -7.91 6.26 -9.43
C PHE A 207 -8.63 7.60 -9.45
N TYR A 208 -8.03 8.60 -8.82
CA TYR A 208 -8.59 9.96 -8.72
C TYR A 208 -7.59 11.07 -9.05
N ARG A 209 -6.27 10.77 -9.10
CA ARG A 209 -5.20 11.70 -9.47
C ARG A 209 -4.38 11.10 -10.60
N ALA A 210 -4.00 11.93 -11.57
CA ALA A 210 -3.22 11.49 -12.71
C ALA A 210 -2.30 12.61 -13.18
N GLU A 211 -1.00 12.35 -13.16
CA GLU A 211 0.04 13.27 -13.57
C GLU A 211 0.98 12.56 -14.53
N GLY A 212 0.94 12.93 -15.80
CA GLY A 212 1.86 12.40 -16.80
C GLY A 212 3.30 12.87 -16.55
N ARG A 213 4.26 12.30 -17.27
CA ARG A 213 5.69 12.61 -17.12
C ARG A 213 6.07 14.06 -17.46
N GLY A 214 5.26 14.72 -18.29
CA GLY A 214 5.56 16.08 -18.74
C GLY A 214 6.90 16.17 -19.45
N GLN A 215 7.63 17.25 -19.19
CA GLN A 215 8.98 17.49 -19.72
C GLN A 215 10.09 17.21 -18.70
N LEU A 216 9.74 16.63 -17.54
CA LEU A 216 10.68 16.40 -16.44
C LEU A 216 11.31 15.01 -16.48
N TRP A 217 10.71 14.07 -17.21
CA TRP A 217 11.20 12.70 -17.37
C TRP A 217 11.24 12.27 -18.85
N ASP A 218 12.26 11.50 -19.18
CA ASP A 218 12.44 10.90 -20.51
C ASP A 218 11.44 9.77 -20.81
N SER A 219 11.58 9.12 -21.96
CA SER A 219 10.68 8.04 -22.42
C SER A 219 10.78 6.77 -21.55
N VAL A 220 11.90 6.54 -20.89
CA VAL A 220 12.12 5.39 -20.00
C VAL A 220 11.87 5.71 -18.53
N GLY A 221 11.54 6.98 -18.22
CA GLY A 221 11.17 7.44 -16.90
C GLY A 221 12.32 8.01 -16.07
N ASN A 222 13.49 8.29 -16.64
CA ASN A 222 14.56 8.96 -15.91
C ASN A 222 14.32 10.46 -15.86
N HIS A 223 14.68 11.07 -14.74
CA HIS A 223 14.62 12.52 -14.59
C HIS A 223 15.60 13.20 -15.56
N ILE A 224 15.14 14.26 -16.20
CA ILE A 224 15.98 15.03 -17.12
C ILE A 224 16.94 15.89 -16.31
N ASP A 225 18.23 15.84 -16.63
CA ASP A 225 19.27 16.62 -16.00
C ASP A 225 18.91 18.13 -16.04
N ASP A 226 19.22 18.84 -14.98
CA ASP A 226 18.93 20.28 -14.78
C ASP A 226 17.45 20.67 -14.64
N ALA A 227 16.49 19.73 -14.72
CA ALA A 227 15.11 20.00 -14.37
C ALA A 227 14.91 20.02 -12.83
N SER A 228 14.03 20.89 -12.34
CA SER A 228 13.67 20.88 -10.91
C SER A 228 12.75 19.72 -10.58
N PHE A 229 12.95 19.07 -9.43
CA PHE A 229 11.97 18.12 -8.93
C PHE A 229 10.69 18.83 -8.49
N GLY A 230 9.55 18.25 -8.82
CA GLY A 230 8.25 18.84 -8.49
C GLY A 230 7.15 18.31 -9.40
N PRO A 231 5.93 18.91 -9.32
CA PRO A 231 4.84 18.52 -10.20
C PRO A 231 5.15 18.87 -11.67
N PRO A 232 4.74 18.01 -12.62
CA PRO A 232 4.05 16.74 -12.40
C PRO A 232 4.96 15.65 -11.84
N PHE A 233 4.43 14.85 -10.90
CA PHE A 233 5.21 13.77 -10.27
C PHE A 233 5.22 12.46 -11.08
N ALA A 234 4.73 12.45 -12.28
CA ALA A 234 4.69 11.27 -13.15
C ALA A 234 4.12 10.03 -12.45
N LEU A 235 2.88 10.11 -12.00
CA LEU A 235 2.18 9.01 -11.31
C LEU A 235 0.68 9.03 -11.62
N ILE A 236 0.04 7.89 -11.40
CA ILE A 236 -1.41 7.81 -11.17
C ILE A 236 -1.64 7.36 -9.73
N GLN A 237 -2.60 7.98 -9.03
CA GLN A 237 -2.88 7.71 -7.62
C GLN A 237 -4.34 7.37 -7.43
N GLY A 238 -4.61 6.42 -6.54
CA GLY A 238 -5.94 5.95 -6.24
C GLY A 238 -6.06 5.43 -4.81
N THR A 239 -7.20 4.82 -4.53
CA THR A 239 -7.45 4.17 -3.24
C THR A 239 -7.86 2.71 -3.42
N LEU A 240 -7.35 1.85 -2.54
CA LEU A 240 -7.76 0.46 -2.35
C LEU A 240 -8.56 0.27 -1.06
N GLY A 241 -9.05 1.36 -0.47
CA GLY A 241 -9.95 1.32 0.68
C GLY A 241 -11.33 0.83 0.26
N ALA A 242 -11.61 -0.46 0.46
CA ALA A 242 -12.91 -1.03 0.15
C ALA A 242 -13.98 -0.53 1.15
N GLN A 243 -15.13 -0.09 0.63
CA GLN A 243 -16.25 0.33 1.47
C GLN A 243 -16.76 -0.83 2.32
N GLY A 244 -16.93 -0.61 3.62
CA GLY A 244 -17.45 -1.61 4.56
C GLY A 244 -16.41 -2.55 5.17
N SER A 245 -15.14 -2.47 4.77
CA SER A 245 -14.02 -3.08 5.47
C SER A 245 -13.30 -2.03 6.31
N GLY A 246 -13.04 -2.33 7.59
CA GLY A 246 -12.13 -1.50 8.39
C GLY A 246 -10.72 -1.63 7.79
N PHE A 247 -10.14 -0.52 7.37
CA PHE A 247 -8.74 -0.49 6.96
C PHE A 247 -7.88 -0.34 8.22
N GLU A 248 -6.98 -1.29 8.44
CA GLU A 248 -5.93 -1.16 9.44
C GLU A 248 -4.69 -0.54 8.80
N GLU A 249 -4.07 0.42 9.51
CA GLU A 249 -2.86 1.07 9.03
C GLU A 249 -1.75 0.04 8.79
N ILE A 250 -1.22 0.02 7.56
CA ILE A 250 -0.13 -0.88 7.20
C ILE A 250 1.18 -0.28 7.71
N PRO A 251 2.02 -1.04 8.42
CA PRO A 251 3.32 -0.54 8.84
C PRO A 251 4.19 -0.20 7.63
N THR A 252 5.06 0.79 7.78
CA THR A 252 6.02 1.12 6.72
C THR A 252 7.01 -0.02 6.54
N GLU A 253 7.05 -0.56 5.33
CA GLU A 253 7.93 -1.65 4.93
C GLU A 253 8.92 -1.11 3.90
N PHE A 254 10.14 -0.81 4.34
CA PHE A 254 11.16 -0.22 3.47
C PHE A 254 11.52 -1.19 2.34
N CYS A 255 11.18 -0.82 1.15
CA CYS A 255 11.39 -1.61 -0.07
C CYS A 255 12.29 -0.87 -1.06
N PRO A 256 12.61 -1.50 -2.21
CA PRO A 256 13.53 -0.93 -3.18
C PRO A 256 13.10 0.46 -3.67
N THR A 257 14.04 1.15 -4.29
CA THR A 257 13.84 2.46 -4.93
C THR A 257 12.66 2.43 -5.90
N ILE A 258 11.86 3.49 -5.90
CA ILE A 258 10.72 3.60 -6.80
C ILE A 258 11.19 3.78 -8.23
N ARG A 259 10.73 2.89 -9.09
CA ARG A 259 10.98 2.90 -10.54
C ARG A 259 9.67 3.01 -11.30
N ARG A 260 9.76 3.31 -12.58
CA ARG A 260 8.60 3.24 -13.49
C ARG A 260 7.94 1.86 -13.37
N GLY A 261 6.66 1.84 -13.10
CA GLY A 261 5.87 0.64 -12.81
C GLY A 261 5.77 0.26 -11.34
N SER A 262 6.57 0.84 -10.43
CA SER A 262 6.43 0.57 -8.99
C SER A 262 5.04 0.93 -8.48
N VAL A 263 4.46 0.04 -7.66
CA VAL A 263 3.18 0.24 -6.99
C VAL A 263 3.44 0.36 -5.49
N GLY A 264 3.12 1.50 -4.91
CA GLY A 264 3.42 1.79 -3.51
C GLY A 264 2.29 2.49 -2.79
N TRP A 265 2.34 2.42 -1.44
CA TRP A 265 1.40 3.13 -0.58
C TRP A 265 1.77 4.61 -0.43
N VAL A 266 0.75 5.45 -0.32
CA VAL A 266 0.87 6.81 0.18
C VAL A 266 0.68 6.75 1.70
N GLY A 267 1.75 7.01 2.46
CA GLY A 267 1.71 6.81 3.91
C GLY A 267 1.50 5.34 4.28
N SER A 268 0.58 5.09 5.20
CA SER A 268 0.18 3.76 5.67
C SER A 268 -0.96 3.13 4.86
N GLY A 269 -1.29 3.65 3.68
CA GLY A 269 -2.45 3.25 2.87
C GLY A 269 -3.78 3.83 3.40
N PRO A 270 -4.94 3.47 2.85
CA PRO A 270 -5.16 2.63 1.66
C PRO A 270 -4.93 3.37 0.32
N GLU A 271 -4.46 4.60 0.38
CA GLU A 271 -4.08 5.37 -0.80
C GLU A 271 -2.80 4.79 -1.40
N PHE A 272 -2.79 4.60 -2.71
CA PHE A 272 -1.66 4.01 -3.43
C PHE A 272 -1.36 4.77 -4.71
N PHE A 273 -0.17 4.57 -5.24
CA PHE A 273 0.22 5.12 -6.53
C PHE A 273 0.88 4.06 -7.42
N ILE A 274 0.81 4.29 -8.72
CA ILE A 274 1.63 3.63 -9.74
C ILE A 274 2.55 4.69 -10.32
N SER A 275 3.85 4.46 -10.21
CA SER A 275 4.85 5.40 -10.74
C SER A 275 5.01 5.26 -12.25
N LEU A 276 5.02 6.38 -12.95
CA LEU A 276 5.32 6.47 -14.39
C LEU A 276 6.78 6.86 -14.66
N ALA A 277 7.57 7.07 -13.58
CA ALA A 277 8.96 7.49 -13.65
C ALA A 277 9.82 6.83 -12.57
N ASN A 278 11.15 7.04 -12.67
CA ASN A 278 12.13 6.55 -11.70
C ASN A 278 12.39 7.65 -10.65
N HIS A 279 11.85 7.48 -9.45
CA HIS A 279 11.94 8.48 -8.37
C HIS A 279 13.08 8.15 -7.40
N HIS A 280 14.31 8.32 -7.83
CA HIS A 280 15.48 8.12 -6.97
C HIS A 280 15.52 9.10 -5.80
N GLU A 281 14.96 10.32 -5.99
CA GLU A 281 14.85 11.36 -4.98
C GLU A 281 13.93 10.99 -3.81
N TRP A 282 12.98 10.07 -4.04
CA TRP A 282 12.11 9.60 -2.97
C TRP A 282 12.76 8.51 -2.10
N ARG A 283 13.89 7.97 -2.52
CA ARG A 283 14.64 6.94 -1.78
C ARG A 283 13.70 5.83 -1.27
N LYS A 284 13.75 5.53 0.03
CA LYS A 284 12.91 4.54 0.72
C LYS A 284 11.75 5.18 1.50
N ALA A 285 11.23 6.33 1.05
CA ALA A 285 10.15 7.04 1.75
C ALA A 285 8.80 6.33 1.69
N TYR A 286 8.61 5.45 0.71
CA TYR A 286 7.35 4.76 0.47
C TYR A 286 7.53 3.25 0.49
N THR A 287 6.50 2.53 0.95
CA THR A 287 6.44 1.08 0.84
C THR A 287 6.02 0.70 -0.57
N VAL A 288 6.90 0.01 -1.30
CA VAL A 288 6.59 -0.57 -2.61
C VAL A 288 6.17 -2.02 -2.41
N PHE A 289 4.95 -2.36 -2.77
CA PHE A 289 4.40 -3.71 -2.58
C PHE A 289 4.20 -4.49 -3.89
N GLY A 290 4.42 -3.84 -5.04
CA GLY A 290 4.28 -4.50 -6.33
C GLY A 290 4.93 -3.72 -7.47
N SER A 291 4.93 -4.35 -8.65
CA SER A 291 5.38 -3.75 -9.90
C SER A 291 4.42 -4.12 -11.03
N VAL A 292 4.00 -3.13 -11.80
CA VAL A 292 3.20 -3.30 -13.02
C VAL A 292 4.08 -3.94 -14.10
N PHE A 293 3.52 -4.85 -14.87
CA PHE A 293 4.22 -5.44 -16.01
C PHE A 293 4.53 -4.37 -17.08
N PRO A 294 5.71 -4.44 -17.71
CA PRO A 294 6.11 -3.43 -18.70
C PRO A 294 5.09 -3.25 -19.84
N GLU A 295 4.47 -4.34 -20.29
CA GLU A 295 3.46 -4.36 -21.35
C GLU A 295 2.16 -3.62 -21.01
N ASP A 296 1.85 -3.50 -19.71
CA ASP A 296 0.63 -2.82 -19.24
C ASP A 296 0.87 -1.34 -18.91
N MET A 297 2.10 -0.87 -18.97
CA MET A 297 2.43 0.51 -18.64
C MET A 297 1.75 1.52 -19.56
N ASP A 298 1.44 1.14 -20.80
CA ASP A 298 0.68 1.98 -21.74
C ASP A 298 -0.73 2.27 -21.21
N ILE A 299 -1.34 1.32 -20.46
CA ILE A 299 -2.64 1.54 -19.83
C ILE A 299 -2.53 2.60 -18.73
N ALA A 300 -1.51 2.53 -17.89
CA ALA A 300 -1.25 3.51 -16.84
C ALA A 300 -0.97 4.91 -17.45
N GLU A 301 -0.18 4.97 -18.52
CA GLU A 301 0.09 6.21 -19.23
C GLU A 301 -1.15 6.78 -19.92
N ASN A 302 -2.03 5.95 -20.47
CA ASN A 302 -3.30 6.40 -21.03
C ASN A 302 -4.21 6.99 -19.94
N ILE A 303 -4.27 6.39 -18.76
CA ILE A 303 -5.01 6.93 -17.61
C ILE A 303 -4.41 8.30 -17.21
N SER A 304 -3.08 8.46 -17.25
CA SER A 304 -2.43 9.73 -16.90
C SER A 304 -2.70 10.89 -17.88
N ARG A 305 -3.24 10.60 -19.06
CA ARG A 305 -3.62 11.60 -20.10
C ARG A 305 -5.10 11.97 -20.08
N LEU A 306 -5.89 11.38 -19.18
CA LEU A 306 -7.31 11.69 -19.06
C LEU A 306 -7.52 13.15 -18.62
N PRO A 307 -8.70 13.74 -18.88
CA PRO A 307 -9.03 15.09 -18.44
C PRO A 307 -8.87 15.24 -16.91
N THR A 308 -8.15 16.27 -16.53
CA THR A 308 -7.88 16.60 -15.13
C THR A 308 -8.21 18.07 -14.85
N LYS A 309 -8.53 18.35 -13.60
CA LYS A 309 -8.59 19.70 -13.04
C LYS A 309 -7.44 19.91 -12.06
N SER A 310 -6.94 21.14 -12.00
CA SER A 310 -5.93 21.51 -10.98
C SER A 310 -6.59 21.59 -9.61
N ASP A 311 -5.89 21.06 -8.62
CA ASP A 311 -6.25 21.18 -7.21
C ASP A 311 -4.97 21.46 -6.40
N VAL A 312 -5.10 21.90 -5.14
CA VAL A 312 -3.99 22.22 -4.25
C VAL A 312 -4.10 21.42 -2.97
N TRP A 313 -3.16 20.49 -2.78
CA TRP A 313 -3.07 19.67 -1.59
C TRP A 313 -1.89 20.13 -0.72
N GLY A 314 -2.23 20.78 0.41
CA GLY A 314 -1.23 21.50 1.18
C GLY A 314 -0.66 22.65 0.35
N ASN A 315 0.63 22.57 0.00
CA ASN A 315 1.33 23.57 -0.83
C ASN A 315 1.69 23.03 -2.24
N ILE A 316 1.11 21.91 -2.65
CA ILE A 316 1.46 21.20 -3.88
C ILE A 316 0.29 21.27 -4.85
N ASN A 317 0.54 21.74 -6.09
CA ASN A 317 -0.42 21.63 -7.18
C ASN A 317 -0.47 20.19 -7.67
N VAL A 318 -1.68 19.63 -7.78
CA VAL A 318 -1.92 18.27 -8.24
C VAL A 318 -2.96 18.29 -9.37
N ALA A 319 -2.92 17.27 -10.22
CA ALA A 319 -3.90 17.08 -11.29
C ALA A 319 -4.87 15.97 -10.90
N VAL A 320 -6.11 16.36 -10.56
CA VAL A 320 -7.19 15.45 -10.14
C VAL A 320 -8.03 15.09 -11.35
N LEU A 321 -8.32 13.79 -11.54
CA LEU A 321 -9.18 13.32 -12.62
C LEU A 321 -10.58 13.95 -12.52
N GLU A 322 -11.10 14.51 -13.61
CA GLU A 322 -12.47 15.02 -13.66
C GLU A 322 -13.49 13.90 -13.39
N THR A 323 -13.20 12.70 -13.90
CA THR A 323 -13.99 11.49 -13.64
C THR A 323 -13.06 10.41 -13.07
N PRO A 324 -13.27 9.97 -11.84
CA PRO A 324 -12.49 8.88 -11.24
C PRO A 324 -12.60 7.58 -12.06
N VAL A 325 -11.48 6.87 -12.20
CA VAL A 325 -11.43 5.59 -12.90
C VAL A 325 -11.63 4.46 -11.89
N ARG A 326 -12.74 3.76 -11.99
CA ARG A 326 -13.07 2.64 -11.09
C ARG A 326 -12.09 1.50 -11.27
N LEU A 327 -11.77 0.84 -10.16
CA LEU A 327 -10.89 -0.32 -10.08
C LEU A 327 -11.64 -1.55 -9.61
N ARG A 328 -11.26 -2.69 -10.17
CA ARG A 328 -11.66 -4.00 -9.70
C ARG A 328 -10.41 -4.87 -9.57
N ILE A 329 -10.21 -5.40 -8.37
CA ILE A 329 -9.10 -6.32 -8.10
C ILE A 329 -9.52 -7.76 -8.44
N GLN A 330 -8.65 -8.51 -9.12
CA GLN A 330 -8.92 -9.90 -9.50
C GLN A 330 -7.63 -10.73 -9.56
N LYS A 331 -7.78 -12.06 -9.50
CA LYS A 331 -6.68 -12.96 -9.79
C LYS A 331 -6.31 -12.85 -11.27
N SER A 332 -5.02 -12.70 -11.55
CA SER A 332 -4.56 -12.77 -12.93
C SER A 332 -4.60 -14.21 -13.44
N ASN A 333 -5.22 -14.41 -14.61
CA ASN A 333 -5.21 -15.68 -15.34
C ASN A 333 -4.08 -15.73 -16.37
N LEU A 334 -3.07 -14.84 -16.25
CA LEU A 334 -1.92 -14.89 -17.14
C LEU A 334 -1.20 -16.22 -16.98
N LYS A 335 -1.43 -17.13 -17.92
CA LYS A 335 -0.42 -18.13 -18.25
C LYS A 335 0.72 -17.33 -18.83
N VAL A 336 1.85 -17.25 -18.15
CA VAL A 336 3.10 -16.72 -18.74
C VAL A 336 3.37 -17.58 -19.96
N ASN A 337 3.08 -17.06 -21.15
CA ASN A 337 3.41 -17.76 -22.39
C ASN A 337 4.93 -17.88 -22.43
N GLU A 338 5.41 -19.11 -22.52
CA GLU A 338 6.84 -19.47 -22.64
C GLU A 338 7.45 -19.09 -23.99
N GLU A 339 6.80 -18.28 -24.83
CA GLU A 339 7.25 -17.91 -26.16
C GLU A 339 7.66 -16.43 -26.23
N ALA A 340 8.73 -16.04 -25.57
CA ALA A 340 9.52 -14.86 -25.91
C ALA A 340 10.90 -14.97 -25.23
N VAL A 341 11.76 -15.82 -25.77
CA VAL A 341 13.21 -15.75 -25.60
C VAL A 341 13.84 -15.43 -26.95
#